data_be0191d44d66a9ed27dba2e07e4d1fcd
#
_entry.id   be0191d44d66a9ed27dba2e07e4d1fcd
#
_cell.length_a   1.000
_cell.length_b   1.000
_cell.length_c   1.000
_cell.angle_alpha   90.00
_cell.angle_beta   90.00
_cell.angle_gamma   90.00
#
_symmetry.space_group_name_H-M   'P 1'
#
loop_
_entity.id
_entity.type
_entity.pdbx_description
1 polymer ?
#
loop_
_entity_poly.entity_id
_entity_poly.type
_entity_poly.pdbx_seq_one_letter_code
_entity_poly.pdbx_strand_id
1 'polypeptide(L)'
;MTAGSDVLNPVDVENHIQSCSNRIAEGVRVVTQAEREARAKRRAFDLAFAHAYKRAEGPAHERKYSAEIEAMPHREAADIAEIAFRHAERTAKALEKELFAWQSINSNIRAMYGAAGVR
;
A
#
# COMPACT_ATOMS: atom_id res chain seq x y z
N MET A 1 18.57 -16.16 -20.67
CA MET A 1 18.14 -14.80 -20.81
C MET A 1 18.99 -14.08 -21.85
N THR A 2 18.42 -13.30 -22.64
CA THR A 2 19.11 -12.67 -23.73
C THR A 2 19.08 -11.16 -23.62
N ALA A 3 20.19 -10.55 -23.95
CA ALA A 3 20.27 -9.10 -23.98
C ALA A 3 19.36 -8.51 -25.08
N GLY A 4 19.04 -9.30 -26.09
CA GLY A 4 18.15 -8.85 -27.15
C GLY A 4 16.76 -8.47 -26.69
N SER A 5 16.34 -9.00 -25.51
CA SER A 5 15.05 -8.65 -24.95
C SER A 5 15.00 -7.19 -24.48
N ASP A 6 16.14 -6.52 -24.41
CA ASP A 6 16.20 -5.13 -23.97
C ASP A 6 15.70 -4.15 -25.02
N VAL A 7 15.50 -4.62 -26.25
CA VAL A 7 14.96 -3.76 -27.29
C VAL A 7 13.45 -3.61 -27.08
N LEU A 8 13.06 -2.42 -26.68
CA LEU A 8 11.66 -2.11 -26.43
C LEU A 8 10.99 -1.64 -27.70
N ASN A 9 9.77 -2.10 -27.93
CA ASN A 9 8.95 -1.63 -29.03
C ASN A 9 7.69 -0.95 -28.46
N PRO A 10 6.98 -0.13 -29.27
CA PRO A 10 5.81 0.60 -28.78
C PRO A 10 4.72 -0.29 -28.19
N VAL A 11 4.50 -1.47 -28.76
CA VAL A 11 3.45 -2.38 -28.28
C VAL A 11 3.78 -2.88 -26.87
N ASP A 12 5.03 -3.28 -26.64
CA ASP A 12 5.46 -3.76 -25.32
C ASP A 12 5.31 -2.66 -24.27
N VAL A 13 5.71 -1.44 -24.61
CA VAL A 13 5.61 -0.30 -23.69
C VAL A 13 4.15 0.01 -23.38
N GLU A 14 3.28 0.00 -24.37
CA GLU A 14 1.85 0.22 -24.16
C GLU A 14 1.23 -0.86 -23.28
N ASN A 15 1.65 -2.11 -23.44
CA ASN A 15 1.20 -3.21 -22.59
C ASN A 15 1.63 -3.02 -21.15
N HIS A 16 2.85 -2.55 -20.91
CA HIS A 16 3.33 -2.23 -19.57
C HIS A 16 2.53 -1.09 -18.94
N ILE A 17 2.23 -0.05 -19.72
CA ILE A 17 1.42 1.08 -19.25
C ILE A 17 0.03 0.59 -18.86
N GLN A 18 -0.60 -0.21 -19.69
CA GLN A 18 -1.94 -0.75 -19.40
C GLN A 18 -1.93 -1.62 -18.15
N SER A 19 -0.92 -2.47 -18.01
CA SER A 19 -0.77 -3.32 -16.84
C SER A 19 -0.61 -2.49 -15.57
N CYS A 20 0.24 -1.47 -15.60
CA CYS A 20 0.42 -0.57 -14.46
C CYS A 20 -0.88 0.15 -14.12
N SER A 21 -1.59 0.66 -15.12
CA SER A 21 -2.85 1.36 -14.91
C SER A 21 -3.89 0.47 -14.23
N ASN A 22 -4.00 -0.79 -14.67
CA ASN A 22 -4.91 -1.75 -14.08
C ASN A 22 -4.55 -2.06 -12.63
N ARG A 23 -3.26 -2.22 -12.35
CA ARG A 23 -2.77 -2.49 -11.00
C ARG A 23 -2.98 -1.30 -10.07
N ILE A 24 -2.84 -0.08 -10.58
CA ILE A 24 -3.12 1.13 -9.81
C ILE A 24 -4.60 1.20 -9.45
N ALA A 25 -5.49 0.91 -10.40
CA ALA A 25 -6.93 0.91 -10.15
C ALA A 25 -7.30 -0.13 -9.07
N GLU A 26 -6.72 -1.32 -9.14
CA GLU A 26 -6.92 -2.36 -8.12
C GLU A 26 -6.31 -1.92 -6.79
N GLY A 27 -5.18 -1.24 -6.84
CA GLY A 27 -4.47 -0.74 -5.65
C GLY A 27 -5.31 0.21 -4.80
N VAL A 28 -6.16 1.03 -5.43
CA VAL A 28 -7.06 1.92 -4.69
C VAL A 28 -7.96 1.12 -3.75
N ARG A 29 -8.50 0.01 -4.24
CA ARG A 29 -9.36 -0.87 -3.45
C ARG A 29 -8.58 -1.56 -2.34
N VAL A 30 -7.38 -2.03 -2.66
CA VAL A 30 -6.50 -2.69 -1.68
C VAL A 30 -6.12 -1.74 -0.56
N VAL A 31 -5.71 -0.51 -0.89
CA VAL A 31 -5.34 0.50 0.11
C VAL A 31 -6.55 0.86 0.98
N THR A 32 -7.70 1.07 0.36
CA THR A 32 -8.93 1.42 1.10
C THR A 32 -9.31 0.31 2.07
N GLN A 33 -9.26 -0.95 1.63
CA GLN A 33 -9.59 -2.08 2.48
C GLN A 33 -8.60 -2.23 3.62
N ALA A 34 -7.31 -2.06 3.34
CA ALA A 34 -6.27 -2.13 4.37
C ALA A 34 -6.45 -1.01 5.41
N GLU A 35 -6.82 0.19 4.98
CA GLU A 35 -7.09 1.29 5.88
C GLU A 35 -8.29 1.01 6.77
N ARG A 36 -9.38 0.49 6.20
CA ARG A 36 -10.56 0.12 6.98
C ARG A 36 -10.21 -0.91 8.05
N GLU A 37 -9.41 -1.90 7.68
CA GLU A 37 -8.98 -2.95 8.61
C GLU A 37 -8.13 -2.36 9.73
N ALA A 38 -7.18 -1.49 9.39
CA ALA A 38 -6.32 -0.84 10.38
C ALA A 38 -7.14 -0.02 11.37
N ARG A 39 -8.11 0.75 10.87
CA ARG A 39 -8.98 1.55 11.73
C ARG A 39 -9.88 0.69 12.62
N ALA A 40 -10.40 -0.41 12.07
CA ALA A 40 -11.24 -1.34 12.84
C ALA A 40 -10.45 -1.99 13.96
N LYS A 41 -9.22 -2.43 13.68
CA LYS A 41 -8.36 -3.05 14.69
C LYS A 41 -7.94 -2.05 15.76
N ARG A 42 -7.71 -0.80 15.37
CA ARG A 42 -7.39 0.26 16.33
C ARG A 42 -8.57 0.52 17.27
N ARG A 43 -9.79 0.59 16.74
CA ARG A 43 -10.98 0.75 17.57
C ARG A 43 -11.17 -0.43 18.52
N ALA A 44 -10.91 -1.65 18.04
CA ALA A 44 -11.00 -2.85 18.87
C ALA A 44 -10.00 -2.79 20.03
N PHE A 45 -8.77 -2.34 19.77
CA PHE A 45 -7.78 -2.14 20.82
C PHE A 45 -8.23 -1.09 21.83
N ASP A 46 -8.68 0.07 21.35
CA ASP A 46 -9.12 1.15 22.24
C ASP A 46 -10.26 0.69 23.15
N LEU A 47 -11.21 -0.06 22.60
CA LEU A 47 -12.33 -0.59 23.36
C LEU A 47 -11.88 -1.63 24.38
N ALA A 48 -11.02 -2.55 23.98
CA ALA A 48 -10.49 -3.58 24.88
C ALA A 48 -9.71 -2.95 26.04
N PHE A 49 -8.89 -1.93 25.73
CA PHE A 49 -8.16 -1.20 26.75
C PHE A 49 -9.11 -0.52 27.74
N ALA A 50 -10.13 0.17 27.23
CA ALA A 50 -11.09 0.87 28.07
C ALA A 50 -11.83 -0.10 29.01
N HIS A 51 -12.28 -1.24 28.49
CA HIS A 51 -12.95 -2.24 29.32
C HIS A 51 -12.01 -2.84 30.36
N ALA A 52 -10.78 -3.14 29.96
CA ALA A 52 -9.78 -3.69 30.88
C ALA A 52 -9.45 -2.69 32.00
N TYR A 53 -9.32 -1.42 31.64
CA TYR A 53 -9.07 -0.37 32.62
C TYR A 53 -10.21 -0.27 33.66
N LYS A 54 -11.45 -0.35 33.17
CA LYS A 54 -12.62 -0.26 34.06
C LYS A 54 -12.73 -1.47 34.98
N ARG A 55 -12.27 -2.65 34.55
CA ARG A 55 -12.31 -3.87 35.40
C ARG A 55 -11.14 -3.96 36.35
N ALA A 56 -10.03 -3.27 36.05
CA ALA A 56 -8.85 -3.34 36.89
C ALA A 56 -9.08 -2.67 38.25
N GLU A 57 -8.39 -3.16 39.27
CA GLU A 57 -8.46 -2.62 40.62
C GLU A 57 -7.12 -2.00 40.99
N GLY A 58 -7.16 -1.11 41.99
CA GLY A 58 -5.96 -0.47 42.51
C GLY A 58 -5.77 0.95 42.00
N PRO A 59 -4.59 1.54 42.27
CA PRO A 59 -4.28 2.91 41.85
C PRO A 59 -4.27 3.05 40.31
N ALA A 60 -4.46 4.28 39.81
CA ALA A 60 -4.60 4.53 38.40
C ALA A 60 -3.43 3.99 37.55
N HIS A 61 -2.19 4.13 38.03
CA HIS A 61 -1.02 3.66 37.26
C HIS A 61 -0.97 2.12 37.19
N GLU A 62 -1.38 1.42 38.23
CA GLU A 62 -1.44 -0.05 38.20
C GLU A 62 -2.57 -0.53 37.32
N ARG A 63 -3.70 0.17 37.32
CA ARG A 63 -4.84 -0.13 36.45
C ARG A 63 -4.46 0.04 34.98
N LYS A 64 -3.66 1.05 34.69
CA LYS A 64 -3.16 1.29 33.34
C LYS A 64 -2.30 0.13 32.84
N TYR A 65 -1.35 -0.32 33.65
CA TYR A 65 -0.50 -1.43 33.28
C TYR A 65 -1.27 -2.74 33.13
N SER A 66 -2.23 -2.98 34.02
CA SER A 66 -3.09 -4.15 33.91
C SER A 66 -3.89 -4.12 32.61
N ALA A 67 -4.42 -2.96 32.24
CA ALA A 67 -5.17 -2.80 31.01
C ALA A 67 -4.29 -2.97 29.77
N GLU A 68 -3.06 -2.45 29.80
CA GLU A 68 -2.12 -2.61 28.70
C GLU A 68 -1.79 -4.09 28.46
N ILE A 69 -1.56 -4.83 29.54
CA ILE A 69 -1.25 -6.26 29.44
C ILE A 69 -2.44 -7.03 28.88
N GLU A 70 -3.63 -6.78 29.41
CA GLU A 70 -4.83 -7.47 28.96
C GLU A 70 -5.18 -7.16 27.52
N ALA A 71 -4.98 -5.92 27.08
CA ALA A 71 -5.31 -5.48 25.72
C ALA A 71 -4.19 -5.74 24.72
N MET A 72 -3.05 -6.28 25.14
CA MET A 72 -1.89 -6.47 24.25
C MET A 72 -2.19 -7.25 22.96
N PRO A 73 -2.96 -8.35 22.99
CA PRO A 73 -3.28 -9.05 21.74
C PRO A 73 -4.02 -8.17 20.74
N HIS A 74 -4.88 -7.27 21.22
CA HIS A 74 -5.58 -6.32 20.34
C HIS A 74 -4.63 -5.25 19.80
N ARG A 75 -3.66 -4.85 20.60
CA ARG A 75 -2.65 -3.90 20.16
C ARG A 75 -1.78 -4.51 19.06
N GLU A 76 -1.37 -5.76 19.22
CA GLU A 76 -0.60 -6.48 18.22
C GLU A 76 -1.37 -6.59 16.91
N ALA A 77 -2.66 -6.91 16.99
CA ALA A 77 -3.51 -7.00 15.81
C ALA A 77 -3.62 -5.64 15.11
N ALA A 78 -3.75 -4.56 15.87
CA ALA A 78 -3.80 -3.20 15.33
C ALA A 78 -2.48 -2.82 14.65
N ASP A 79 -1.36 -3.17 15.26
CA ASP A 79 -0.03 -2.88 14.70
C ASP A 79 0.17 -3.63 13.39
N ILE A 80 -0.21 -4.91 13.32
CA ILE A 80 -0.11 -5.73 12.11
C ILE A 80 -0.94 -5.10 10.99
N ALA A 81 -2.17 -4.69 11.29
CA ALA A 81 -3.06 -4.07 10.32
C ALA A 81 -2.52 -2.72 9.84
N GLU A 82 -1.90 -1.94 10.74
CA GLU A 82 -1.29 -0.66 10.37
C GLU A 82 -0.11 -0.87 9.42
N ILE A 83 0.73 -1.87 9.71
CA ILE A 83 1.87 -2.19 8.83
C ILE A 83 1.37 -2.61 7.45
N ALA A 84 0.31 -3.43 7.39
CA ALA A 84 -0.27 -3.86 6.13
C ALA A 84 -0.81 -2.66 5.33
N PHE A 85 -1.46 -1.72 6.01
CA PHE A 85 -1.97 -0.50 5.38
C PHE A 85 -0.83 0.33 4.81
N ARG A 86 0.23 0.58 5.59
CA ARG A 86 1.38 1.35 5.12
C ARG A 86 2.08 0.67 3.95
N HIS A 87 2.16 -0.66 3.97
CA HIS A 87 2.72 -1.41 2.85
C HIS A 87 1.89 -1.22 1.58
N ALA A 88 0.56 -1.29 1.69
CA ALA A 88 -0.33 -1.07 0.56
C ALA A 88 -0.16 0.33 -0.03
N GLU A 89 -0.02 1.36 0.82
CA GLU A 89 0.23 2.73 0.37
C GLU A 89 1.55 2.84 -0.39
N ARG A 90 2.61 2.24 0.13
CA ARG A 90 3.94 2.27 -0.52
C ARG A 90 3.90 1.56 -1.87
N THR A 91 3.20 0.44 -1.94
CA THR A 91 3.04 -0.31 -3.17
C THR A 91 2.30 0.53 -4.22
N ALA A 92 1.23 1.22 -3.81
CA ALA A 92 0.48 2.08 -4.71
C ALA A 92 1.36 3.21 -5.26
N LYS A 93 2.16 3.84 -4.40
CA LYS A 93 3.09 4.89 -4.84
C LYS A 93 4.16 4.37 -5.79
N ALA A 94 4.67 3.17 -5.53
CA ALA A 94 5.66 2.55 -6.42
C ALA A 94 5.08 2.28 -7.81
N LEU A 95 3.82 1.84 -7.87
CA LEU A 95 3.13 1.63 -9.15
C LEU A 95 2.93 2.93 -9.91
N GLU A 96 2.60 4.01 -9.22
CA GLU A 96 2.48 5.33 -9.85
C GLU A 96 3.80 5.77 -10.47
N LYS A 97 4.91 5.57 -9.76
CA LYS A 97 6.24 5.90 -10.27
C LYS A 97 6.60 5.02 -11.46
N GLU A 98 6.27 3.74 -11.41
CA GLU A 98 6.51 2.82 -12.51
C GLU A 98 5.71 3.25 -13.74
N LEU A 99 4.44 3.60 -13.56
CA LEU A 99 3.63 4.11 -14.67
C LEU A 99 4.25 5.37 -15.29
N PHE A 100 4.69 6.29 -14.45
CA PHE A 100 5.32 7.52 -14.93
C PHE A 100 6.57 7.22 -15.76
N ALA A 101 7.38 6.26 -15.29
CA ALA A 101 8.59 5.85 -16.02
C ALA A 101 8.24 5.24 -17.37
N TRP A 102 7.23 4.36 -17.43
CA TRP A 102 6.79 3.79 -18.70
C TRP A 102 6.23 4.83 -19.66
N GLN A 103 5.49 5.83 -19.13
CA GLN A 103 4.96 6.92 -19.94
C GLN A 103 6.10 7.76 -20.55
N SER A 104 7.15 7.99 -19.78
CA SER A 104 8.33 8.71 -20.27
C SER A 104 9.03 7.93 -21.39
N ILE A 105 9.20 6.62 -21.22
CA ILE A 105 9.77 5.75 -22.23
C ILE A 105 8.91 5.77 -23.49
N ASN A 106 7.59 5.68 -23.31
CA ASN A 106 6.64 5.70 -24.43
C ASN A 106 6.76 7.00 -25.22
N SER A 107 6.85 8.13 -24.52
CA SER A 107 7.00 9.44 -25.14
C SER A 107 8.28 9.51 -25.98
N ASN A 108 9.38 9.01 -25.43
CA ASN A 108 10.66 8.99 -26.14
C ASN A 108 10.61 8.09 -27.38
N ILE A 109 9.99 6.91 -27.26
CA ILE A 109 9.85 5.98 -28.39
C ILE A 109 8.99 6.62 -29.48
N ARG A 110 7.89 7.25 -29.12
CA ARG A 110 7.03 7.94 -30.09
C ARG A 110 7.76 9.05 -30.80
N ALA A 111 8.58 9.81 -30.09
CA ALA A 111 9.38 10.87 -30.71
C ALA A 111 10.36 10.29 -31.72
N MET A 112 11.01 9.18 -31.37
CA MET A 112 11.93 8.51 -32.29
C MET A 112 11.23 8.01 -33.54
N TYR A 113 10.11 7.31 -33.38
CA TYR A 113 9.36 6.77 -34.52
C TYR A 113 8.70 7.89 -35.31
N GLY A 114 8.21 8.94 -34.66
CA GLY A 114 7.65 10.10 -35.34
C GLY A 114 8.69 10.82 -36.19
N ALA A 115 9.89 11.02 -35.63
CA ALA A 115 10.97 11.64 -36.40
C ALA A 115 11.38 10.79 -37.59
N ALA A 116 11.44 9.46 -37.43
CA ALA A 116 11.77 8.55 -38.52
C ALA A 116 10.66 8.49 -39.55
N GLY A 117 9.41 8.70 -39.15
CA GLY A 117 8.27 8.64 -40.06
C GLY A 117 8.01 9.91 -40.86
N VAL A 118 8.62 11.01 -40.47
CA VAL A 118 8.44 12.28 -41.18
C VAL A 118 9.32 12.28 -42.42
N ARG A 119 8.73 12.13 -43.57
CA ARG A 119 9.45 12.07 -44.84
C ARG A 119 8.78 12.94 -45.84
#